data_7571270a3722102b1c21b288e9e13d46
#
_entry.id   7571270a3722102b1c21b288e9e13d46
#
_cell.length_a   1.000
_cell.length_b   1.000
_cell.length_c   1.000
_cell.angle_alpha   90.00
_cell.angle_beta   90.00
_cell.angle_gamma   90.00
#
_symmetry.space_group_name_H-M   'P 1'
#
loop_
_entity.id
_entity.type
_entity.pdbx_description
1 polymer ?
#
loop_
_entity_poly.entity_id
_entity_poly.type
_entity_poly.pdbx_seq_one_letter_code
_entity_poly.pdbx_strand_id
1 'polypeptide(L)'
;MKKGLFTLAVLVMAFGNVGFAQRNANLKSNVTQNVLKHYGVRDETTVVPQTAAWHTVDGEKYRTTYTYDEYDYYLINEFTEMDEGDGWNDFYVINYEYDFAGNVLEIQAEEYLYGDVWVPDARASFSYEGGELSEVIYQEWENGNWVNDTKEVYNYNGNVTTVLYWDWNGNNWSSDELWTYTRTGNTLEVLIQYMQGGAWQNDEKETYTLDFDEHVTEILYELWQNNAWVNFVKVIYHYNDEGCFDSKLLQGWMVNSSVWEDDIICRFSYVDGNAVHGEAMKVEGGIVCDEELEMAYGYNAATKTFYGTEIDMTYVDLTGVNENAQANFKVYPVPAENEIQIQAEGFQKAEIYNMAGQMVMETLSETVNVATLPTGLYIIKVYDRLGGMATLKMPVR
;
A
#
# COMPACT_ATOMS: atom_id res chain seq x y z
N MET A 1 13.97 -33.19 1.70
CA MET A 1 12.98 -33.08 2.74
C MET A 1 13.15 -31.73 3.48
N LYS A 2 12.99 -30.58 2.76
CA LYS A 2 12.99 -29.21 3.34
C LYS A 2 12.13 -28.25 2.51
N LYS A 3 11.23 -28.74 1.64
CA LYS A 3 10.47 -27.91 0.69
C LYS A 3 8.95 -27.88 0.92
N GLY A 4 8.45 -28.36 2.04
CA GLY A 4 7.02 -28.34 2.38
C GLY A 4 6.65 -27.24 3.40
N LEU A 5 7.54 -26.27 3.65
CA LEU A 5 7.35 -25.26 4.70
C LEU A 5 7.20 -23.82 4.18
N PHE A 6 7.28 -23.59 2.87
CA PHE A 6 7.29 -22.23 2.34
C PHE A 6 5.89 -21.63 2.10
N THR A 7 4.91 -22.45 1.80
CA THR A 7 3.54 -21.97 1.53
C THR A 7 2.71 -21.80 2.81
N LEU A 8 3.06 -22.53 3.87
CA LEU A 8 2.57 -22.23 5.23
C LEU A 8 3.22 -20.92 5.78
N ALA A 9 4.31 -20.48 5.18
CA ALA A 9 5.06 -19.30 5.61
C ALA A 9 4.38 -17.97 5.29
N VAL A 10 3.48 -17.90 4.33
CA VAL A 10 2.59 -16.73 4.15
C VAL A 10 1.45 -16.76 5.19
N LEU A 11 1.15 -17.92 5.74
CA LEU A 11 0.18 -18.11 6.81
C LEU A 11 0.82 -18.34 8.19
N VAL A 12 2.11 -18.68 8.30
CA VAL A 12 2.75 -19.11 9.56
C VAL A 12 4.23 -18.67 9.63
N MET A 13 4.57 -17.45 9.25
CA MET A 13 5.82 -16.83 9.73
C MET A 13 5.54 -15.91 10.92
N ALA A 14 4.94 -16.48 11.93
CA ALA A 14 4.78 -15.84 13.22
C ALA A 14 5.59 -16.57 14.30
N PHE A 15 6.89 -16.72 14.15
CA PHE A 15 7.74 -17.04 15.30
C PHE A 15 9.17 -16.54 15.08
N GLY A 16 9.38 -15.32 15.50
CA GLY A 16 10.70 -14.71 15.57
C GLY A 16 10.79 -13.37 14.81
N ASN A 17 10.61 -12.27 15.52
CA ASN A 17 10.65 -10.88 15.05
C ASN A 17 9.43 -10.44 14.22
N VAL A 18 8.31 -10.16 14.88
CA VAL A 18 7.10 -9.57 14.30
C VAL A 18 7.44 -8.31 13.49
N GLY A 19 8.34 -7.46 13.97
CA GLY A 19 8.78 -6.28 13.23
C GLY A 19 9.42 -6.58 11.87
N PHE A 20 10.25 -7.61 11.76
CA PHE A 20 10.97 -7.94 10.54
C PHE A 20 10.06 -8.59 9.47
N ALA A 21 9.15 -9.48 9.89
CA ALA A 21 8.18 -10.11 8.98
C ALA A 21 7.18 -9.08 8.43
N GLN A 22 6.72 -8.14 9.25
CA GLN A 22 5.80 -7.07 8.84
C GLN A 22 6.45 -6.10 7.83
N ARG A 23 7.72 -5.73 8.02
CA ARG A 23 8.48 -4.87 7.11
C ARG A 23 8.57 -5.46 5.71
N ASN A 24 9.11 -6.67 5.61
CA ASN A 24 9.28 -7.34 4.32
C ASN A 24 7.95 -7.65 3.64
N ALA A 25 6.90 -7.99 4.40
CA ALA A 25 5.57 -8.20 3.87
C ALA A 25 4.99 -6.89 3.29
N ASN A 26 5.10 -5.76 3.99
CA ASN A 26 4.59 -4.48 3.49
C ASN A 26 5.34 -4.00 2.23
N LEU A 27 6.64 -4.20 2.15
CA LEU A 27 7.43 -3.83 0.97
C LEU A 27 7.24 -4.80 -0.21
N LYS A 28 7.13 -6.11 0.06
CA LYS A 28 7.04 -7.17 -0.97
C LYS A 28 5.59 -7.60 -1.30
N SER A 29 4.57 -7.20 -0.52
CA SER A 29 3.20 -7.74 -0.62
C SER A 29 2.38 -7.26 -1.82
N ASN A 30 2.92 -6.42 -2.69
CA ASN A 30 2.11 -5.68 -3.66
C ASN A 30 2.21 -6.15 -5.12
N VAL A 31 2.93 -7.25 -5.43
CA VAL A 31 3.09 -7.69 -6.83
C VAL A 31 1.75 -8.03 -7.46
N THR A 32 0.98 -8.92 -6.83
CA THR A 32 -0.34 -9.30 -7.34
C THR A 32 -1.29 -8.10 -7.38
N GLN A 33 -1.23 -7.19 -6.39
CA GLN A 33 -2.02 -5.96 -6.37
C GLN A 33 -1.65 -5.00 -7.50
N ASN A 34 -0.35 -4.83 -7.78
CA ASN A 34 0.11 -4.03 -8.91
C ASN A 34 -0.39 -4.61 -10.24
N VAL A 35 -0.38 -5.94 -10.38
CA VAL A 35 -0.90 -6.62 -11.57
C VAL A 35 -2.42 -6.51 -11.64
N LEU A 36 -3.15 -6.70 -10.55
CA LEU A 36 -4.61 -6.51 -10.48
C LEU A 36 -4.99 -5.08 -10.88
N LYS A 37 -4.26 -4.08 -10.36
CA LYS A 37 -4.45 -2.67 -10.72
C LYS A 37 -4.23 -2.41 -12.22
N HIS A 38 -3.22 -3.04 -12.84
CA HIS A 38 -3.01 -2.98 -14.29
C HIS A 38 -4.25 -3.48 -15.07
N TYR A 39 -4.91 -4.54 -14.59
CA TYR A 39 -6.13 -5.06 -15.21
C TYR A 39 -7.41 -4.30 -14.85
N GLY A 40 -7.30 -3.15 -14.19
CA GLY A 40 -8.44 -2.25 -13.91
C GLY A 40 -9.18 -2.56 -12.62
N VAL A 41 -8.68 -3.46 -11.79
CA VAL A 41 -9.18 -3.64 -10.41
C VAL A 41 -8.80 -2.41 -9.62
N ARG A 42 -9.77 -1.55 -9.31
CA ARG A 42 -9.54 -0.26 -8.64
C ARG A 42 -10.25 -0.21 -7.31
N ASP A 43 -9.59 0.43 -6.38
CA ASP A 43 -10.19 0.90 -5.14
C ASP A 43 -9.98 2.42 -5.06
N GLU A 44 -11.01 3.19 -5.39
CA GLU A 44 -10.97 4.67 -5.36
C GLU A 44 -11.87 5.14 -4.22
N THR A 45 -11.33 5.28 -3.03
CA THR A 45 -12.03 5.94 -1.93
C THR A 45 -11.36 7.26 -1.56
N THR A 46 -12.16 8.27 -1.27
CA THR A 46 -11.70 9.56 -0.76
C THR A 46 -11.61 9.58 0.77
N VAL A 47 -12.24 8.59 1.38
CA VAL A 47 -12.18 8.35 2.83
C VAL A 47 -11.10 7.32 3.07
N VAL A 48 -10.07 7.71 3.78
CA VAL A 48 -8.85 6.93 3.98
C VAL A 48 -8.55 6.72 5.45
N PRO A 49 -7.81 5.66 5.83
CA PRO A 49 -7.40 5.45 7.20
C PRO A 49 -6.66 6.65 7.79
N GLN A 50 -7.04 7.07 8.98
CA GLN A 50 -6.33 8.05 9.79
C GLN A 50 -5.44 7.38 10.82
N THR A 51 -5.98 6.38 11.50
CA THR A 51 -5.24 5.56 12.46
C THR A 51 -5.65 4.10 12.35
N ALA A 52 -4.74 3.20 12.70
CA ALA A 52 -5.02 1.80 12.96
C ALA A 52 -4.36 1.38 14.26
N ALA A 53 -5.06 0.68 15.13
CA ALA A 53 -4.53 0.10 16.36
C ALA A 53 -4.79 -1.41 16.34
N TRP A 54 -3.78 -2.21 16.64
CA TRP A 54 -3.91 -3.67 16.65
C TRP A 54 -3.05 -4.28 17.76
N HIS A 55 -3.33 -5.52 18.08
CA HIS A 55 -2.52 -6.29 19.01
C HIS A 55 -2.23 -7.69 18.48
N THR A 56 -1.14 -8.29 18.96
CA THR A 56 -0.73 -9.65 18.66
C THR A 56 -1.26 -10.63 19.71
N VAL A 57 -1.21 -11.94 19.41
CA VAL A 57 -1.59 -13.02 20.36
C VAL A 57 -0.77 -12.92 21.67
N ASP A 58 0.51 -12.52 21.57
CA ASP A 58 1.36 -12.33 22.73
C ASP A 58 1.03 -11.05 23.54
N GLY A 59 0.07 -10.27 23.06
CA GLY A 59 -0.44 -9.07 23.74
C GLY A 59 0.39 -7.82 23.48
N GLU A 60 1.31 -7.84 22.55
CA GLU A 60 1.98 -6.63 22.06
C GLU A 60 0.98 -5.74 21.34
N LYS A 61 1.03 -4.43 21.61
CA LYS A 61 0.09 -3.46 21.07
C LYS A 61 0.81 -2.46 20.19
N TYR A 62 0.19 -2.16 19.06
CA TYR A 62 0.68 -1.22 18.07
C TYR A 62 -0.39 -0.22 17.67
N ARG A 63 0.04 0.95 17.25
CA ARG A 63 -0.83 1.91 16.56
C ARG A 63 -0.06 2.58 15.43
N THR A 64 -0.72 2.72 14.28
CA THR A 64 -0.18 3.46 13.13
C THR A 64 -1.01 4.70 12.88
N THR A 65 -0.33 5.80 12.62
CA THR A 65 -0.93 7.06 12.14
C THR A 65 -0.54 7.23 10.68
N TYR A 66 -1.50 7.54 9.83
CA TYR A 66 -1.33 7.75 8.41
C TYR A 66 -1.35 9.24 8.09
N THR A 67 -0.39 9.70 7.30
CA THR A 67 -0.32 11.08 6.84
C THR A 67 -0.40 11.12 5.32
N TYR A 68 -1.24 12.00 4.80
CA TYR A 68 -1.50 12.14 3.37
C TYR A 68 -1.03 13.51 2.87
N ASP A 69 -0.67 13.55 1.58
CA ASP A 69 -0.42 14.81 0.88
C ASP A 69 -1.70 15.64 0.82
N GLU A 70 -1.55 16.96 1.01
CA GLU A 70 -2.68 17.89 1.09
C GLU A 70 -3.35 18.17 -0.27
N TYR A 71 -2.72 17.81 -1.38
CA TYR A 71 -3.15 18.16 -2.74
C TYR A 71 -3.71 16.99 -3.52
N ASP A 72 -2.96 15.90 -3.55
CA ASP A 72 -3.28 14.73 -4.37
C ASP A 72 -3.77 13.56 -3.51
N TYR A 73 -3.80 13.75 -2.18
CA TYR A 73 -4.26 12.77 -1.19
C TYR A 73 -3.47 11.46 -1.18
N TYR A 74 -2.22 11.47 -1.66
CA TYR A 74 -1.36 10.31 -1.58
C TYR A 74 -0.87 10.08 -0.16
N LEU A 75 -0.78 8.83 0.24
CA LEU A 75 -0.19 8.44 1.51
C LEU A 75 1.31 8.74 1.48
N ILE A 76 1.77 9.68 2.31
CA ILE A 76 3.19 10.07 2.36
C ILE A 76 3.96 9.48 3.53
N ASN A 77 3.24 9.09 4.59
CA ASN A 77 3.89 8.56 5.79
C ASN A 77 2.96 7.62 6.57
N GLU A 78 3.52 6.55 7.10
CA GLU A 78 2.94 5.68 8.12
C GLU A 78 3.88 5.69 9.32
N PHE A 79 3.39 6.17 10.44
CA PHE A 79 4.13 6.24 11.69
C PHE A 79 3.54 5.25 12.69
N THR A 80 4.33 4.26 13.10
CA THR A 80 3.91 3.21 14.03
C THR A 80 4.61 3.34 15.37
N GLU A 81 3.83 3.23 16.44
CA GLU A 81 4.27 3.19 17.83
C GLU A 81 3.91 1.83 18.42
N MET A 82 4.70 1.38 19.40
CA MET A 82 4.48 0.16 20.19
C MET A 82 4.26 0.52 21.65
N ASP A 83 3.32 -0.16 22.34
CA ASP A 83 3.10 -0.03 23.79
C ASP A 83 3.96 -1.05 24.54
N GLU A 84 5.03 -0.59 25.17
CA GLU A 84 5.92 -1.40 26.02
C GLU A 84 5.43 -1.55 27.46
N GLY A 85 4.20 -1.09 27.76
CA GLY A 85 3.57 -1.20 29.08
C GLY A 85 3.80 0.00 30.00
N ASP A 86 4.63 0.94 29.61
CA ASP A 86 4.86 2.23 30.26
C ASP A 86 4.44 3.43 29.41
N GLY A 87 3.89 3.15 28.21
CA GLY A 87 3.37 4.10 27.24
C GLY A 87 3.75 3.73 25.82
N TRP A 88 3.31 4.58 24.90
CA TRP A 88 3.58 4.44 23.47
C TRP A 88 4.97 4.99 23.16
N ASN A 89 5.80 4.16 22.53
CA ASN A 89 7.14 4.50 22.08
C ASN A 89 7.20 4.42 20.55
N ASP A 90 7.98 5.30 19.94
CA ASP A 90 8.27 5.24 18.53
C ASP A 90 8.85 3.88 18.17
N PHE A 91 8.36 3.28 17.09
CA PHE A 91 8.76 1.94 16.69
C PHE A 91 9.24 1.89 15.25
N TYR A 92 8.47 2.45 14.31
CA TYR A 92 8.70 2.25 12.90
C TYR A 92 8.04 3.34 12.05
N VAL A 93 8.70 3.73 10.97
CA VAL A 93 8.14 4.69 10.01
C VAL A 93 8.33 4.20 8.58
N ILE A 94 7.31 4.40 7.74
CA ILE A 94 7.39 4.20 6.29
C ILE A 94 7.12 5.53 5.61
N ASN A 95 8.00 5.92 4.71
CA ASN A 95 7.88 7.12 3.89
C ASN A 95 7.67 6.74 2.42
N TYR A 96 6.85 7.50 1.72
CA TYR A 96 6.48 7.29 0.33
C TYR A 96 6.84 8.51 -0.51
N GLU A 97 7.47 8.28 -1.65
CA GLU A 97 7.74 9.30 -2.66
C GLU A 97 7.00 8.99 -3.97
N TYR A 98 6.47 10.00 -4.62
CA TYR A 98 5.68 9.88 -5.85
C TYR A 98 6.22 10.79 -6.95
N ASP A 99 5.99 10.39 -8.21
CA ASP A 99 6.14 11.30 -9.34
C ASP A 99 4.90 12.20 -9.51
N PHE A 100 4.95 13.12 -10.46
CA PHE A 100 3.84 14.03 -10.76
C PHE A 100 2.59 13.34 -11.33
N ALA A 101 2.68 12.10 -11.76
CA ALA A 101 1.56 11.31 -12.25
C ALA A 101 0.92 10.45 -11.15
N GLY A 102 1.48 10.49 -9.92
CA GLY A 102 1.03 9.71 -8.78
C GLY A 102 1.61 8.30 -8.73
N ASN A 103 2.63 8.01 -9.52
CA ASN A 103 3.32 6.73 -9.41
C ASN A 103 4.31 6.77 -8.24
N VAL A 104 4.33 5.71 -7.45
CA VAL A 104 5.30 5.56 -6.35
C VAL A 104 6.71 5.45 -6.93
N LEU A 105 7.63 6.27 -6.50
CA LEU A 105 9.05 6.22 -6.88
C LEU A 105 9.89 5.46 -5.87
N GLU A 106 9.65 5.70 -4.58
CA GLU A 106 10.37 5.05 -3.51
C GLU A 106 9.44 4.84 -2.29
N ILE A 107 9.64 3.73 -1.61
CA ILE A 107 9.12 3.46 -0.28
C ILE A 107 10.33 3.17 0.60
N GLN A 108 10.51 3.95 1.67
CA GLN A 108 11.61 3.75 2.62
C GLN A 108 11.07 3.52 4.02
N ALA A 109 11.61 2.52 4.67
CA ALA A 109 11.33 2.16 6.04
C ALA A 109 12.51 2.49 6.95
N GLU A 110 12.21 3.01 8.15
CA GLU A 110 13.17 3.31 9.20
C GLU A 110 12.71 2.73 10.54
N GLU A 111 13.62 2.21 11.31
CA GLU A 111 13.40 1.65 12.64
C GLU A 111 13.89 2.62 13.71
N TYR A 112 13.14 2.73 14.81
CA TYR A 112 13.53 3.50 15.96
C TYR A 112 14.40 2.66 16.90
N LEU A 113 15.61 3.10 17.15
CA LEU A 113 16.55 2.42 18.03
C LEU A 113 16.73 3.16 19.36
N TYR A 114 17.18 2.45 20.38
CA TYR A 114 17.54 3.03 21.67
C TYR A 114 18.47 4.25 21.52
N GLY A 115 18.10 5.35 22.16
CA GLY A 115 18.86 6.60 22.14
C GLY A 115 18.29 7.65 21.19
N ASP A 116 17.02 7.57 20.87
CA ASP A 116 16.24 8.52 20.07
C ASP A 116 16.81 8.70 18.64
N VAL A 117 17.16 7.58 17.99
CA VAL A 117 17.75 7.58 16.65
C VAL A 117 16.93 6.72 15.68
N TRP A 118 16.49 7.33 14.60
CA TRP A 118 15.94 6.65 13.43
C TRP A 118 17.08 6.11 12.55
N VAL A 119 16.98 4.86 12.17
CA VAL A 119 17.97 4.18 11.32
C VAL A 119 17.26 3.61 10.12
N PRO A 120 17.73 3.89 8.87
CA PRO A 120 17.22 3.23 7.70
C PRO A 120 17.25 1.71 7.87
N ASP A 121 16.22 1.04 7.36
CA ASP A 121 16.07 -0.41 7.48
C ASP A 121 15.94 -1.05 6.10
N ALA A 122 14.93 -0.70 5.35
CA ALA A 122 14.66 -1.24 4.03
C ALA A 122 14.11 -0.16 3.09
N ARG A 123 14.30 -0.36 1.78
CA ARG A 123 13.63 0.46 0.77
C ARG A 123 13.27 -0.32 -0.49
N ALA A 124 12.24 0.15 -1.19
CA ALA A 124 11.87 -0.30 -2.52
C ALA A 124 11.89 0.89 -3.48
N SER A 125 12.57 0.77 -4.62
CA SER A 125 12.63 1.80 -5.65
C SER A 125 11.91 1.29 -6.90
N PHE A 126 11.03 2.11 -7.49
CA PHE A 126 10.12 1.76 -8.56
C PHE A 126 10.51 2.45 -9.86
N SER A 127 10.51 1.72 -10.97
CA SER A 127 10.78 2.23 -12.31
C SER A 127 9.61 1.94 -13.24
N TYR A 128 9.32 2.87 -14.16
CA TYR A 128 8.19 2.78 -15.07
C TYR A 128 8.64 2.94 -16.51
N GLU A 129 8.04 2.18 -17.42
CA GLU A 129 8.21 2.32 -18.88
C GLU A 129 6.84 2.46 -19.54
N GLY A 130 6.65 3.53 -20.32
CA GLY A 130 5.37 3.79 -21.00
C GLY A 130 4.19 4.02 -20.07
N GLY A 131 4.43 4.33 -18.80
CA GLY A 131 3.40 4.49 -17.76
C GLY A 131 3.09 3.21 -16.99
N GLU A 132 3.70 2.08 -17.35
CA GLU A 132 3.54 0.80 -16.68
C GLU A 132 4.76 0.53 -15.77
N LEU A 133 4.53 -0.11 -14.62
CA LEU A 133 5.61 -0.52 -13.71
C LEU A 133 6.53 -1.53 -14.42
N SER A 134 7.83 -1.24 -14.51
CA SER A 134 8.80 -2.08 -15.22
C SER A 134 9.76 -2.83 -14.30
N GLU A 135 10.17 -2.21 -13.20
CA GLU A 135 11.09 -2.83 -12.25
C GLU A 135 10.83 -2.30 -10.84
N VAL A 136 10.99 -3.16 -9.83
CA VAL A 136 11.12 -2.78 -8.42
C VAL A 136 12.41 -3.37 -7.88
N ILE A 137 13.23 -2.56 -7.21
CA ILE A 137 14.47 -3.01 -6.56
C ILE A 137 14.29 -2.84 -5.06
N TYR A 138 14.46 -3.92 -4.30
CA TYR A 138 14.46 -3.94 -2.85
C TYR A 138 15.89 -3.92 -2.32
N GLN A 139 16.12 -3.11 -1.30
CA GLN A 139 17.43 -2.96 -0.65
C GLN A 139 17.25 -2.95 0.86
N GLU A 140 18.23 -3.49 1.56
CA GLU A 140 18.36 -3.48 3.01
C GLU A 140 19.50 -2.55 3.43
N TRP A 141 19.38 -1.96 4.63
CA TRP A 141 20.43 -1.10 5.19
C TRP A 141 21.42 -1.92 5.97
N GLU A 142 22.63 -2.09 5.45
CA GLU A 142 23.70 -2.85 6.07
C GLU A 142 24.97 -2.01 6.23
N ASN A 143 25.52 -1.96 7.43
CA ASN A 143 26.81 -1.32 7.72
C ASN A 143 26.95 0.11 7.18
N GLY A 144 25.86 0.89 7.20
CA GLY A 144 25.86 2.27 6.74
C GLY A 144 25.71 2.46 5.22
N ASN A 145 25.25 1.43 4.50
CA ASN A 145 25.01 1.48 3.06
C ASN A 145 23.78 0.68 2.66
N TRP A 146 23.12 1.10 1.56
CA TRP A 146 22.08 0.31 0.91
C TRP A 146 22.71 -0.86 0.15
N VAL A 147 22.26 -2.08 0.45
CA VAL A 147 22.66 -3.32 -0.22
C VAL A 147 21.45 -3.90 -0.94
N ASN A 148 21.63 -4.31 -2.19
CA ASN A 148 20.57 -4.97 -2.93
C ASN A 148 20.19 -6.29 -2.24
N ASP A 149 18.89 -6.58 -2.20
CA ASP A 149 18.32 -7.85 -1.72
C ASP A 149 17.66 -8.58 -2.88
N THR A 150 16.52 -8.10 -3.35
CA THR A 150 15.75 -8.71 -4.43
C THR A 150 15.33 -7.66 -5.45
N LYS A 151 14.92 -8.10 -6.63
CA LYS A 151 14.23 -7.25 -7.60
C LYS A 151 13.18 -8.01 -8.40
N GLU A 152 12.19 -7.27 -8.86
CA GLU A 152 11.11 -7.72 -9.72
C GLU A 152 11.21 -7.03 -11.07
N VAL A 153 11.05 -7.77 -12.15
CA VAL A 153 11.03 -7.23 -13.53
C VAL A 153 9.71 -7.61 -14.17
N TYR A 154 8.94 -6.63 -14.57
CA TYR A 154 7.59 -6.76 -15.13
C TYR A 154 7.60 -6.71 -16.64
N ASN A 155 6.81 -7.57 -17.29
CA ASN A 155 6.60 -7.55 -18.74
C ASN A 155 5.11 -7.79 -19.03
N TYR A 156 4.48 -6.84 -19.72
CA TYR A 156 3.07 -6.84 -20.07
C TYR A 156 2.88 -7.22 -21.54
N ASN A 157 2.02 -8.22 -21.80
CA ASN A 157 1.71 -8.68 -23.14
C ASN A 157 0.22 -9.03 -23.27
N GLY A 158 -0.60 -8.02 -23.50
CA GLY A 158 -2.04 -8.17 -23.60
C GLY A 158 -2.67 -8.63 -22.29
N ASN A 159 -3.23 -9.84 -22.28
CA ASN A 159 -3.83 -10.43 -21.08
C ASN A 159 -2.86 -11.27 -20.23
N VAL A 160 -1.57 -11.23 -20.56
CA VAL A 160 -0.52 -11.94 -19.83
C VAL A 160 0.49 -10.92 -19.29
N THR A 161 0.75 -10.98 -17.99
CA THR A 161 1.86 -10.27 -17.34
C THR A 161 2.82 -11.27 -16.75
N THR A 162 4.10 -11.10 -16.97
CA THR A 162 5.13 -11.90 -16.29
C THR A 162 5.92 -11.03 -15.33
N VAL A 163 6.22 -11.58 -14.16
CA VAL A 163 7.10 -10.96 -13.17
C VAL A 163 8.23 -11.94 -12.90
N LEU A 164 9.45 -11.52 -13.19
CA LEU A 164 10.65 -12.31 -12.96
C LEU A 164 11.34 -11.78 -11.70
N TYR A 165 11.50 -12.64 -10.72
CA TYR A 165 12.19 -12.35 -9.47
C TYR A 165 13.69 -12.66 -9.58
N TRP A 166 14.48 -11.79 -8.98
CA TRP A 166 15.93 -11.90 -8.95
C TRP A 166 16.44 -11.69 -7.54
N ASP A 167 17.27 -12.61 -7.08
CA ASP A 167 17.99 -12.48 -5.82
C ASP A 167 19.39 -11.91 -6.04
N TRP A 168 19.82 -11.09 -5.09
CA TRP A 168 21.18 -10.56 -5.08
C TRP A 168 22.10 -11.43 -4.23
N ASN A 169 23.16 -11.96 -4.82
CA ASN A 169 24.14 -12.82 -4.12
C ASN A 169 25.37 -12.10 -3.59
N GLY A 170 25.32 -10.77 -3.50
CA GLY A 170 26.44 -9.91 -3.09
C GLY A 170 27.30 -9.40 -4.26
N ASN A 171 27.20 -9.99 -5.46
CA ASN A 171 27.94 -9.58 -6.64
C ASN A 171 27.10 -9.50 -7.92
N ASN A 172 26.16 -10.40 -8.08
CA ASN A 172 25.34 -10.51 -9.29
C ASN A 172 23.90 -10.85 -8.95
N TRP A 173 23.01 -10.48 -9.84
CA TRP A 173 21.63 -10.89 -9.85
C TRP A 173 21.48 -12.31 -10.42
N SER A 174 20.67 -13.16 -9.78
CA SER A 174 20.26 -14.47 -10.32
C SER A 174 18.76 -14.61 -10.25
N SER A 175 18.12 -14.97 -11.35
CA SER A 175 16.67 -15.21 -11.37
C SER A 175 16.39 -16.66 -11.03
N ASP A 176 15.49 -16.89 -10.10
CA ASP A 176 15.09 -18.22 -9.65
C ASP A 176 13.58 -18.44 -9.60
N GLU A 177 12.77 -17.39 -9.69
CA GLU A 177 11.32 -17.47 -9.65
C GLU A 177 10.66 -16.63 -10.75
N LEU A 178 9.63 -17.20 -11.38
CA LEU A 178 8.82 -16.58 -12.44
C LEU A 178 7.34 -16.70 -12.10
N TRP A 179 6.65 -15.57 -12.05
CA TRP A 179 5.20 -15.49 -11.90
C TRP A 179 4.57 -15.10 -13.23
N THR A 180 3.62 -15.87 -13.68
CA THR A 180 2.87 -15.60 -14.90
C THR A 180 1.40 -15.40 -14.58
N TYR A 181 0.93 -14.18 -14.77
CA TYR A 181 -0.45 -13.75 -14.59
C TYR A 181 -1.19 -13.83 -15.91
N THR A 182 -2.34 -14.51 -15.94
CA THR A 182 -3.17 -14.61 -17.12
C THR A 182 -4.61 -14.23 -16.82
N ARG A 183 -5.07 -13.11 -17.37
CA ARG A 183 -6.46 -12.66 -17.22
C ARG A 183 -7.35 -13.32 -18.29
N THR A 184 -8.43 -13.97 -17.87
CA THR A 184 -9.42 -14.59 -18.77
C THR A 184 -10.83 -14.35 -18.22
N GLY A 185 -11.55 -13.38 -18.82
CA GLY A 185 -12.87 -12.99 -18.34
C GLY A 185 -12.81 -12.52 -16.89
N ASN A 186 -13.56 -13.18 -16.02
CA ASN A 186 -13.63 -12.88 -14.59
C ASN A 186 -12.61 -13.68 -13.74
N THR A 187 -11.61 -14.29 -14.35
CA THR A 187 -10.56 -15.00 -13.61
C THR A 187 -9.18 -14.42 -13.90
N LEU A 188 -8.32 -14.37 -12.88
CA LEU A 188 -6.90 -14.14 -13.00
C LEU A 188 -6.18 -15.38 -12.46
N GLU A 189 -5.47 -16.09 -13.32
CA GLU A 189 -4.60 -17.20 -12.94
C GLU A 189 -3.18 -16.69 -12.74
N VAL A 190 -2.53 -17.09 -11.67
CA VAL A 190 -1.13 -16.84 -11.36
C VAL A 190 -0.41 -18.17 -11.31
N LEU A 191 0.50 -18.40 -12.24
CA LEU A 191 1.37 -19.56 -12.25
C LEU A 191 2.74 -19.18 -11.71
N ILE A 192 3.14 -19.79 -10.61
CA ILE A 192 4.45 -19.60 -9.96
C ILE A 192 5.36 -20.77 -10.32
N GLN A 193 6.55 -20.45 -10.81
CA GLN A 193 7.55 -21.42 -11.24
C GLN A 193 8.93 -21.06 -10.68
N TYR A 194 9.70 -22.07 -10.31
CA TYR A 194 11.08 -21.89 -9.89
C TYR A 194 12.07 -22.48 -10.90
N MET A 195 13.28 -21.93 -10.91
CA MET A 195 14.35 -22.41 -11.80
C MET A 195 15.04 -23.65 -11.23
N GLN A 196 14.99 -24.77 -11.97
CA GLN A 196 15.70 -25.99 -11.60
C GLN A 196 16.35 -26.63 -12.81
N GLY A 197 17.66 -26.82 -12.75
CA GLY A 197 18.40 -27.47 -13.84
C GLY A 197 18.37 -26.73 -15.19
N GLY A 198 18.16 -25.43 -15.18
CA GLY A 198 18.06 -24.58 -16.38
C GLY A 198 16.68 -24.57 -17.03
N ALA A 199 15.64 -25.04 -16.36
CA ALA A 199 14.26 -25.01 -16.83
C ALA A 199 13.30 -24.59 -15.72
N TRP A 200 12.22 -23.88 -16.09
CA TRP A 200 11.15 -23.50 -15.18
C TRP A 200 10.32 -24.74 -14.80
N GLN A 201 10.13 -24.94 -13.50
CA GLN A 201 9.31 -26.00 -12.92
C GLN A 201 8.13 -25.40 -12.21
N ASN A 202 6.96 -25.98 -12.38
CA ASN A 202 5.78 -25.53 -11.63
C ASN A 202 5.96 -25.76 -10.13
N ASP A 203 5.48 -24.83 -9.33
CA ASP A 203 5.46 -24.87 -7.88
C ASP A 203 4.05 -24.65 -7.35
N GLU A 204 3.47 -23.50 -7.60
CA GLU A 204 2.17 -23.09 -7.12
C GLU A 204 1.34 -22.45 -8.24
N LYS A 205 0.03 -22.56 -8.09
CA LYS A 205 -0.94 -21.88 -8.94
C LYS A 205 -2.02 -21.24 -8.07
N GLU A 206 -2.27 -19.97 -8.28
CA GLU A 206 -3.37 -19.24 -7.67
C GLU A 206 -4.42 -18.93 -8.74
N THR A 207 -5.68 -19.09 -8.40
CA THR A 207 -6.79 -18.70 -9.27
C THR A 207 -7.70 -17.75 -8.52
N TYR A 208 -7.70 -16.49 -8.95
CA TYR A 208 -8.58 -15.43 -8.46
C TYR A 208 -9.87 -15.43 -9.27
N THR A 209 -11.00 -15.51 -8.61
CA THR A 209 -12.33 -15.31 -9.20
C THR A 209 -12.84 -13.94 -8.82
N LEU A 210 -13.29 -13.17 -9.81
CA LEU A 210 -13.80 -11.83 -9.62
C LEU A 210 -15.29 -11.77 -9.91
N ASP A 211 -16.02 -10.89 -9.25
CA ASP A 211 -17.41 -10.58 -9.56
C ASP A 211 -17.52 -9.60 -10.75
N PHE A 212 -18.74 -9.09 -10.99
CA PHE A 212 -18.99 -8.13 -12.06
C PHE A 212 -18.38 -6.75 -11.79
N ASP A 213 -18.19 -6.40 -10.51
CA ASP A 213 -17.61 -5.13 -10.06
C ASP A 213 -16.09 -5.23 -9.84
N GLU A 214 -15.49 -6.34 -10.33
CA GLU A 214 -14.05 -6.64 -10.25
C GLU A 214 -13.54 -6.93 -8.82
N HIS A 215 -14.43 -7.22 -7.86
CA HIS A 215 -14.00 -7.64 -6.53
C HIS A 215 -13.60 -9.12 -6.55
N VAL A 216 -12.53 -9.46 -5.82
CA VAL A 216 -12.10 -10.85 -5.64
C VAL A 216 -13.09 -11.58 -4.73
N THR A 217 -13.78 -12.60 -5.24
CA THR A 217 -14.73 -13.40 -4.47
C THR A 217 -14.15 -14.72 -3.97
N GLU A 218 -13.15 -15.26 -4.65
CA GLU A 218 -12.46 -16.49 -4.25
C GLU A 218 -11.00 -16.47 -4.73
N ILE A 219 -10.11 -17.00 -3.92
CA ILE A 219 -8.75 -17.36 -4.33
C ILE A 219 -8.56 -18.84 -4.04
N LEU A 220 -8.23 -19.62 -5.07
CA LEU A 220 -7.86 -21.04 -4.95
C LEU A 220 -6.35 -21.17 -5.09
N TYR A 221 -5.69 -21.76 -4.09
CA TYR A 221 -4.28 -22.10 -4.09
C TYR A 221 -4.11 -23.60 -4.37
N GLU A 222 -3.30 -23.96 -5.36
CA GLU A 222 -2.97 -25.33 -5.74
C GLU A 222 -1.44 -25.50 -5.78
N LEU A 223 -0.95 -26.60 -5.23
CA LEU A 223 0.47 -26.96 -5.24
C LEU A 223 0.76 -27.97 -6.33
N TRP A 224 1.92 -27.85 -6.99
CA TRP A 224 2.37 -28.83 -7.97
C TRP A 224 3.02 -30.03 -7.29
N GLN A 225 2.32 -31.17 -7.31
CA GLN A 225 2.78 -32.40 -6.67
C GLN A 225 2.57 -33.61 -7.59
N ASN A 226 3.61 -34.45 -7.76
CA ASN A 226 3.52 -35.68 -8.56
C ASN A 226 3.01 -35.46 -9.99
N ASN A 227 3.41 -34.38 -10.64
CA ASN A 227 2.97 -33.95 -11.99
C ASN A 227 1.47 -33.61 -12.09
N ALA A 228 0.86 -33.15 -11.02
CA ALA A 228 -0.54 -32.72 -10.99
C ALA A 228 -0.72 -31.54 -10.02
N TRP A 229 -1.71 -30.71 -10.30
CA TRP A 229 -2.17 -29.68 -9.38
C TRP A 229 -3.03 -30.32 -8.28
N VAL A 230 -2.73 -30.01 -7.04
CA VAL A 230 -3.45 -30.51 -5.86
C VAL A 230 -3.94 -29.29 -5.07
N ASN A 231 -5.23 -29.27 -4.78
CA ASN A 231 -5.81 -28.22 -3.92
C ASN A 231 -5.05 -28.14 -2.59
N PHE A 232 -4.87 -26.92 -2.11
CA PHE A 232 -4.16 -26.65 -0.85
C PHE A 232 -4.99 -25.78 0.08
N VAL A 233 -5.25 -24.53 -0.30
CA VAL A 233 -6.03 -23.55 0.47
C VAL A 233 -7.02 -22.87 -0.46
N LYS A 234 -8.15 -22.47 0.08
CA LYS A 234 -9.11 -21.60 -0.58
C LYS A 234 -9.50 -20.47 0.35
N VAL A 235 -9.53 -19.26 -0.18
CA VAL A 235 -10.02 -18.07 0.53
C VAL A 235 -11.29 -17.60 -0.16
N ILE A 236 -12.37 -17.46 0.59
CA ILE A 236 -13.66 -16.97 0.11
C ILE A 236 -13.88 -15.59 0.71
N TYR A 237 -14.16 -14.62 -0.15
CA TYR A 237 -14.44 -13.24 0.22
C TYR A 237 -15.93 -12.97 0.17
N HIS A 238 -16.45 -12.34 1.19
CA HIS A 238 -17.83 -11.88 1.28
C HIS A 238 -17.88 -10.37 1.32
N TYR A 239 -18.84 -9.81 0.59
CA TYR A 239 -19.08 -8.37 0.55
C TYR A 239 -20.49 -8.12 1.06
N ASN A 240 -20.69 -7.01 1.76
CA ASN A 240 -22.01 -6.59 2.22
C ASN A 240 -22.84 -5.99 1.08
N ASP A 241 -24.10 -5.61 1.37
CA ASP A 241 -25.01 -5.04 0.36
C ASP A 241 -24.53 -3.69 -0.21
N GLU A 242 -23.55 -3.05 0.42
CA GLU A 242 -22.92 -1.79 -0.01
C GLU A 242 -21.66 -2.04 -0.86
N GLY A 243 -21.28 -3.31 -1.08
CA GLY A 243 -20.08 -3.69 -1.80
C GLY A 243 -18.79 -3.60 -0.99
N CYS A 244 -18.89 -3.36 0.32
CA CYS A 244 -17.73 -3.34 1.21
C CYS A 244 -17.33 -4.75 1.60
N PHE A 245 -16.03 -5.00 1.69
CA PHE A 245 -15.46 -6.26 2.14
C PHE A 245 -15.88 -6.57 3.59
N ASP A 246 -16.70 -7.59 3.79
CA ASP A 246 -17.32 -7.95 5.07
C ASP A 246 -16.51 -9.02 5.82
N SER A 247 -16.14 -10.09 5.12
CA SER A 247 -15.36 -11.16 5.72
C SER A 247 -14.59 -11.98 4.70
N LYS A 248 -13.54 -12.66 5.18
CA LYS A 248 -12.86 -13.73 4.43
C LYS A 248 -12.82 -15.01 5.25
N LEU A 249 -13.15 -16.13 4.60
CA LEU A 249 -13.08 -17.47 5.16
C LEU A 249 -11.95 -18.24 4.49
N LEU A 250 -11.01 -18.73 5.28
CA LEU A 250 -9.98 -19.64 4.83
C LEU A 250 -10.44 -21.08 5.04
N GLN A 251 -10.25 -21.92 4.00
CA GLN A 251 -10.55 -23.33 4.02
C GLN A 251 -9.29 -24.13 3.67
N GLY A 252 -8.96 -25.13 4.46
CA GLY A 252 -7.91 -26.10 4.18
C GLY A 252 -8.45 -27.29 3.35
N TRP A 253 -7.64 -27.81 2.43
CA TRP A 253 -8.00 -29.03 1.67
C TRP A 253 -7.61 -30.30 2.42
N MET A 254 -8.60 -31.11 2.79
CA MET A 254 -8.38 -32.41 3.44
C MET A 254 -8.17 -33.50 2.40
N VAL A 255 -6.91 -33.80 2.09
CA VAL A 255 -6.52 -34.75 1.02
C VAL A 255 -7.18 -36.13 1.19
N ASN A 256 -7.27 -36.64 2.43
CA ASN A 256 -7.80 -37.97 2.70
C ASN A 256 -9.30 -38.11 2.45
N SER A 257 -10.06 -37.04 2.68
CA SER A 257 -11.53 -37.01 2.53
C SER A 257 -11.96 -36.30 1.24
N SER A 258 -11.05 -35.57 0.58
CA SER A 258 -11.32 -34.74 -0.58
C SER A 258 -12.44 -33.72 -0.35
N VAL A 259 -12.37 -33.03 0.79
CA VAL A 259 -13.32 -31.96 1.19
C VAL A 259 -12.56 -30.73 1.66
N TRP A 260 -13.21 -29.59 1.57
CA TRP A 260 -12.76 -28.34 2.18
C TRP A 260 -13.26 -28.29 3.62
N GLU A 261 -12.39 -27.92 4.55
CA GLU A 261 -12.75 -27.66 5.95
C GLU A 261 -12.44 -26.20 6.28
N ASP A 262 -13.41 -25.54 6.94
CA ASP A 262 -13.23 -24.18 7.44
C ASP A 262 -12.17 -24.19 8.55
N ASP A 263 -11.24 -23.23 8.46
CA ASP A 263 -10.10 -23.15 9.38
C ASP A 263 -10.09 -21.79 10.09
N ILE A 264 -10.15 -20.69 9.35
CA ILE A 264 -10.03 -19.34 9.90
C ILE A 264 -11.03 -18.41 9.24
N ILE A 265 -11.68 -17.58 10.04
CA ILE A 265 -12.52 -16.49 9.56
C ILE A 265 -11.97 -15.14 10.04
N CYS A 266 -11.80 -14.19 9.11
CA CYS A 266 -11.61 -12.78 9.43
C CYS A 266 -12.90 -12.03 9.15
N ARG A 267 -13.32 -11.16 10.05
CA ARG A 267 -14.53 -10.34 9.94
C ARG A 267 -14.21 -8.88 10.11
N PHE A 268 -14.98 -8.05 9.43
CA PHE A 268 -14.87 -6.60 9.54
C PHE A 268 -16.23 -5.99 9.88
N SER A 269 -16.23 -4.98 10.72
CA SER A 269 -17.38 -4.14 11.02
C SER A 269 -17.22 -2.78 10.36
N TYR A 270 -18.30 -2.23 9.83
CA TYR A 270 -18.31 -1.00 9.03
C TYR A 270 -19.15 0.09 9.68
N VAL A 271 -18.69 1.33 9.49
CA VAL A 271 -19.46 2.54 9.77
C VAL A 271 -19.30 3.46 8.56
N ASP A 272 -20.43 3.86 7.98
CA ASP A 272 -20.46 4.71 6.77
C ASP A 272 -19.57 4.20 5.62
N GLY A 273 -19.58 2.88 5.39
CA GLY A 273 -18.78 2.22 4.34
C GLY A 273 -17.30 1.99 4.68
N ASN A 274 -16.82 2.38 5.87
CA ASN A 274 -15.43 2.25 6.28
C ASN A 274 -15.27 1.14 7.31
N ALA A 275 -14.29 0.25 7.12
CA ALA A 275 -13.97 -0.80 8.08
C ALA A 275 -13.38 -0.19 9.35
N VAL A 276 -14.11 -0.26 10.46
CA VAL A 276 -13.70 0.33 11.74
C VAL A 276 -13.10 -0.69 12.69
N HIS A 277 -13.40 -1.96 12.50
CA HIS A 277 -12.92 -3.05 13.35
C HIS A 277 -12.75 -4.32 12.53
N GLY A 278 -11.70 -5.09 12.81
CA GLY A 278 -11.43 -6.39 12.22
C GLY A 278 -10.95 -7.39 13.27
N GLU A 279 -11.34 -8.64 13.13
CA GLU A 279 -10.94 -9.75 14.01
C GLU A 279 -10.63 -11.00 13.21
N ALA A 280 -9.74 -11.87 13.70
CA ALA A 280 -9.46 -13.19 13.15
C ALA A 280 -9.68 -14.27 14.20
N MET A 281 -10.47 -15.26 13.85
CA MET A 281 -10.85 -16.34 14.76
C MET A 281 -10.74 -17.70 14.08
N LYS A 282 -10.42 -18.72 14.85
CA LYS A 282 -10.42 -20.11 14.42
C LYS A 282 -11.85 -20.62 14.18
N VAL A 283 -12.00 -21.51 13.20
CA VAL A 283 -13.25 -22.21 12.93
C VAL A 283 -13.00 -23.71 13.07
N GLU A 284 -13.76 -24.39 13.94
CA GLU A 284 -13.72 -25.84 14.10
C GLU A 284 -15.11 -26.46 13.89
N GLY A 285 -15.23 -27.37 12.92
CA GLY A 285 -16.49 -28.05 12.62
C GLY A 285 -17.62 -27.10 12.20
N GLY A 286 -17.28 -25.96 11.56
CA GLY A 286 -18.22 -24.91 11.15
C GLY A 286 -18.68 -23.99 12.28
N ILE A 287 -18.02 -24.03 13.43
CA ILE A 287 -18.30 -23.19 14.59
C ILE A 287 -17.11 -22.26 14.81
N VAL A 288 -17.38 -20.94 14.90
CA VAL A 288 -16.36 -19.96 15.28
C VAL A 288 -16.04 -20.14 16.76
N CYS A 289 -14.77 -20.33 17.07
CA CYS A 289 -14.25 -20.52 18.41
C CYS A 289 -13.82 -19.19 19.02
N ASP A 290 -13.82 -19.09 20.34
CA ASP A 290 -13.24 -17.96 21.09
C ASP A 290 -11.69 -18.07 21.16
N GLU A 291 -11.06 -18.59 20.10
CA GLU A 291 -9.61 -18.69 19.98
C GLU A 291 -9.15 -17.66 18.97
N GLU A 292 -8.49 -16.63 19.47
CA GLU A 292 -7.86 -15.60 18.64
C GLU A 292 -6.66 -16.18 17.91
N LEU A 293 -6.51 -15.78 16.66
CA LEU A 293 -5.39 -16.22 15.81
C LEU A 293 -4.65 -15.02 15.28
N GLU A 294 -3.34 -15.11 15.35
CA GLU A 294 -2.49 -14.13 14.71
C GLU A 294 -2.53 -14.31 13.20
N MET A 295 -3.04 -13.30 12.50
CA MET A 295 -3.19 -13.32 11.07
C MET A 295 -2.82 -12.00 10.44
N ALA A 296 -2.43 -12.09 9.17
CA ALA A 296 -2.40 -10.93 8.31
C ALA A 296 -3.83 -10.56 7.90
N TYR A 297 -4.29 -9.39 8.27
CA TYR A 297 -5.52 -8.82 7.75
C TYR A 297 -5.24 -8.10 6.43
N GLY A 298 -6.05 -8.38 5.39
CA GLY A 298 -6.17 -7.50 4.25
C GLY A 298 -7.52 -6.79 4.38
N TYR A 299 -7.55 -5.48 4.36
CA TYR A 299 -8.78 -4.73 4.17
C TYR A 299 -8.68 -3.88 2.90
N ASN A 300 -9.84 -3.56 2.30
CA ASN A 300 -9.84 -3.18 0.93
C ASN A 300 -9.22 -1.80 0.67
N ALA A 301 -9.61 -0.76 1.26
CA ALA A 301 -9.30 0.62 0.83
C ALA A 301 -7.81 0.96 0.68
N ALA A 302 -6.89 0.13 1.08
CA ALA A 302 -5.47 0.45 0.97
C ALA A 302 -4.58 -0.75 0.68
N THR A 303 -5.14 -1.91 0.37
CA THR A 303 -4.32 -3.12 0.16
C THR A 303 -3.37 -3.40 1.32
N LYS A 304 -3.66 -2.85 2.50
CA LYS A 304 -2.81 -2.95 3.67
C LYS A 304 -3.04 -4.25 4.38
N THR A 305 -1.95 -4.86 4.77
CA THR A 305 -1.92 -6.09 5.52
C THR A 305 -1.44 -5.77 6.93
N PHE A 306 -2.26 -6.10 7.91
CA PHE A 306 -1.91 -5.98 9.32
C PHE A 306 -1.64 -7.37 9.87
N TYR A 307 -0.70 -7.46 10.81
CA TYR A 307 -0.45 -8.67 11.58
C TYR A 307 -1.01 -8.47 12.99
N GLY A 308 -1.94 -9.33 13.38
CA GLY A 308 -2.55 -9.25 14.69
C GLY A 308 -3.82 -10.08 14.76
N THR A 309 -4.44 -10.14 15.93
CA THR A 309 -5.69 -10.85 16.18
C THR A 309 -6.89 -9.95 15.98
N GLU A 310 -6.72 -8.67 16.27
CA GLU A 310 -7.75 -7.65 16.24
C GLU A 310 -7.18 -6.32 15.78
N ILE A 311 -7.94 -5.56 15.01
CA ILE A 311 -7.59 -4.24 14.54
C ILE A 311 -8.75 -3.26 14.66
N ASP A 312 -8.50 -2.06 15.18
CA ASP A 312 -9.41 -0.93 15.20
C ASP A 312 -8.88 0.20 14.31
N MET A 313 -9.75 0.78 13.49
CA MET A 313 -9.40 1.82 12.54
C MET A 313 -10.26 3.07 12.67
N THR A 314 -9.65 4.22 12.44
CA THR A 314 -10.35 5.50 12.23
C THR A 314 -10.06 6.01 10.82
N TYR A 315 -10.96 6.86 10.32
CA TYR A 315 -10.88 7.37 8.95
C TYR A 315 -11.00 8.87 8.92
N VAL A 316 -10.44 9.46 7.87
CA VAL A 316 -10.58 10.88 7.52
C VAL A 316 -11.05 10.99 6.08
N ASP A 317 -12.01 11.88 5.84
CA ASP A 317 -12.41 12.27 4.49
C ASP A 317 -11.46 13.38 3.98
N LEU A 318 -10.60 13.02 3.05
CA LEU A 318 -9.64 13.97 2.46
C LEU A 318 -10.30 14.97 1.50
N THR A 319 -11.53 14.71 1.05
CA THR A 319 -12.30 15.70 0.26
C THR A 319 -12.96 16.75 1.16
N GLY A 320 -13.07 16.48 2.43
CA GLY A 320 -13.47 17.46 3.42
C GLY A 320 -12.40 18.51 3.53
N VAL A 321 -12.55 19.57 2.73
CA VAL A 321 -11.82 20.80 2.96
C VAL A 321 -11.98 21.12 4.45
N ASN A 322 -10.87 21.12 5.18
CA ASN A 322 -10.85 21.71 6.51
C ASN A 322 -11.22 23.17 6.35
N GLU A 323 -12.52 23.50 6.35
CA GLU A 323 -13.01 24.88 6.27
C GLU A 323 -12.46 25.74 7.42
N ASN A 324 -11.82 25.10 8.42
CA ASN A 324 -11.18 25.77 9.55
C ASN A 324 -9.71 26.14 9.32
N ALA A 325 -9.10 25.74 8.19
CA ALA A 325 -7.73 26.12 7.83
C ALA A 325 -7.64 26.89 6.50
N GLN A 326 -8.74 27.19 5.84
CA GLN A 326 -8.72 28.14 4.73
C GLN A 326 -8.34 29.49 5.28
N ALA A 327 -7.09 29.88 5.11
CA ALA A 327 -6.75 31.28 5.09
C ALA A 327 -7.72 31.94 4.10
N ASN A 328 -8.64 32.78 4.60
CA ASN A 328 -9.54 33.56 3.76
C ASN A 328 -8.68 34.45 2.87
N PHE A 329 -8.37 33.99 1.67
CA PHE A 329 -7.57 34.77 0.75
C PHE A 329 -8.30 34.92 -0.59
N LYS A 330 -7.98 36.03 -1.26
CA LYS A 330 -8.43 36.30 -2.61
C LYS A 330 -7.24 36.76 -3.42
N VAL A 331 -7.19 36.36 -4.68
CA VAL A 331 -6.24 36.85 -5.67
C VAL A 331 -7.04 37.47 -6.79
N TYR A 332 -6.73 38.70 -7.14
CA TYR A 332 -7.40 39.40 -8.23
C TYR A 332 -6.46 40.41 -8.92
N PRO A 333 -6.68 40.72 -10.21
CA PRO A 333 -7.65 40.10 -11.09
C PRO A 333 -7.23 38.67 -11.49
N VAL A 334 -8.22 37.79 -11.73
CA VAL A 334 -8.03 36.50 -12.33
C VAL A 334 -8.96 36.41 -13.54
N PRO A 335 -8.45 36.24 -14.77
CA PRO A 335 -7.03 36.04 -15.16
C PRO A 335 -6.14 37.25 -14.84
N ALA A 336 -4.86 36.96 -14.51
CA ALA A 336 -3.85 38.00 -14.26
C ALA A 336 -3.29 38.55 -15.59
N GLU A 337 -3.01 39.85 -15.63
CA GLU A 337 -2.37 40.49 -16.77
C GLU A 337 -0.95 41.00 -16.44
N ASN A 338 -0.84 42.05 -15.62
CA ASN A 338 0.44 42.65 -15.26
C ASN A 338 0.74 42.51 -13.76
N GLU A 339 -0.30 42.64 -12.95
CA GLU A 339 -0.20 42.70 -11.50
C GLU A 339 -1.40 41.99 -10.88
N ILE A 340 -1.14 41.31 -9.76
CA ILE A 340 -2.18 40.71 -8.92
C ILE A 340 -2.09 41.28 -7.51
N GLN A 341 -3.24 41.31 -6.85
CA GLN A 341 -3.39 41.63 -5.43
C GLN A 341 -3.78 40.35 -4.69
N ILE A 342 -3.05 40.05 -3.61
CA ILE A 342 -3.35 38.96 -2.69
C ILE A 342 -3.96 39.57 -1.44
N GLN A 343 -5.22 39.25 -1.18
CA GLN A 343 -5.89 39.67 0.06
C GLN A 343 -5.97 38.45 0.98
N ALA A 344 -5.14 38.41 2.02
CA ALA A 344 -5.12 37.35 3.00
C ALA A 344 -4.96 37.92 4.40
N GLU A 345 -5.73 37.42 5.36
CA GLU A 345 -5.55 37.84 6.76
C GLU A 345 -4.24 37.22 7.28
N GLY A 346 -3.34 38.05 7.77
CA GLY A 346 -2.04 37.59 8.28
C GLY A 346 -1.05 37.14 7.19
N PHE A 347 -1.18 37.65 5.96
CA PHE A 347 -0.27 37.31 4.86
C PHE A 347 1.19 37.27 5.29
N GLN A 348 1.88 36.17 4.93
CA GLN A 348 3.30 35.98 5.17
C GLN A 348 4.10 35.98 3.87
N LYS A 349 3.75 35.11 2.92
CA LYS A 349 4.39 35.00 1.61
C LYS A 349 3.45 34.36 0.58
N ALA A 350 3.81 34.46 -0.68
CA ALA A 350 3.22 33.65 -1.73
C ALA A 350 4.29 33.10 -2.67
N GLU A 351 4.04 31.90 -3.17
CA GLU A 351 4.89 31.19 -4.12
C GLU A 351 4.08 30.92 -5.40
N ILE A 352 4.68 31.13 -6.57
CA ILE A 352 4.04 30.90 -7.87
C ILE A 352 4.81 29.83 -8.59
N TYR A 353 4.08 28.81 -9.05
CA TYR A 353 4.61 27.64 -9.74
C TYR A 353 4.05 27.56 -11.16
N ASN A 354 4.86 27.11 -12.10
CA ASN A 354 4.37 26.72 -13.42
C ASN A 354 3.71 25.32 -13.37
N MET A 355 3.07 24.90 -14.46
CA MET A 355 2.41 23.59 -14.54
C MET A 355 3.37 22.38 -14.53
N ALA A 356 4.69 22.63 -14.60
CA ALA A 356 5.71 21.61 -14.39
C ALA A 356 6.18 21.52 -12.92
N GLY A 357 5.49 22.22 -11.99
CA GLY A 357 5.82 22.22 -10.57
C GLY A 357 7.07 23.03 -10.20
N GLN A 358 7.67 23.76 -11.13
CA GLN A 358 8.83 24.58 -10.84
C GLN A 358 8.39 25.92 -10.27
N MET A 359 8.93 26.31 -9.12
CA MET A 359 8.73 27.63 -8.56
C MET A 359 9.35 28.69 -9.47
N VAL A 360 8.51 29.59 -9.98
CA VAL A 360 8.92 30.66 -10.91
C VAL A 360 9.01 32.01 -10.21
N MET A 361 8.35 32.15 -9.05
CA MET A 361 8.38 33.39 -8.26
C MET A 361 8.03 33.13 -6.81
N GLU A 362 8.73 33.81 -5.88
CA GLU A 362 8.34 33.95 -4.47
C GLU A 362 8.17 35.44 -4.15
N THR A 363 7.21 35.80 -3.32
CA THR A 363 6.95 37.17 -2.92
C THR A 363 6.55 37.26 -1.45
N LEU A 364 7.00 38.32 -0.81
CA LEU A 364 6.58 38.75 0.55
C LEU A 364 5.61 39.93 0.49
N SER A 365 5.18 40.34 -0.71
CA SER A 365 4.28 41.46 -0.94
C SER A 365 2.91 40.96 -1.37
N GLU A 366 1.86 41.55 -0.82
CA GLU A 366 0.47 41.34 -1.24
C GLU A 366 0.19 41.82 -2.67
N THR A 367 1.05 42.68 -3.21
CA THR A 367 1.00 43.15 -4.60
C THR A 367 2.13 42.53 -5.38
N VAL A 368 1.82 41.79 -6.43
CA VAL A 368 2.78 40.95 -7.18
C VAL A 368 2.74 41.30 -8.67
N ASN A 369 3.88 41.72 -9.20
CA ASN A 369 4.03 41.94 -10.63
C ASN A 369 4.26 40.60 -11.36
N VAL A 370 3.33 40.20 -12.19
CA VAL A 370 3.34 38.95 -12.96
C VAL A 370 3.57 39.18 -14.46
N ALA A 371 3.81 40.42 -14.90
CA ALA A 371 4.05 40.76 -16.31
C ALA A 371 5.25 40.05 -16.95
N THR A 372 6.16 39.55 -16.13
CA THR A 372 7.34 38.80 -16.61
C THR A 372 7.05 37.28 -16.81
N LEU A 373 5.89 36.80 -16.36
CA LEU A 373 5.52 35.41 -16.53
C LEU A 373 4.95 35.18 -17.94
N PRO A 374 5.39 34.16 -18.68
CA PRO A 374 4.74 33.79 -19.93
C PRO A 374 3.23 33.55 -19.77
N THR A 375 2.47 33.81 -20.85
CA THR A 375 1.06 33.49 -20.89
C THR A 375 0.88 31.98 -20.60
N GLY A 376 0.04 31.62 -19.64
CA GLY A 376 -0.15 30.23 -19.23
C GLY A 376 -0.95 30.10 -17.94
N LEU A 377 -1.09 28.85 -17.48
CA LEU A 377 -1.70 28.53 -16.20
C LEU A 377 -0.59 28.37 -15.16
N TYR A 378 -0.79 28.96 -13.99
CA TYR A 378 0.10 28.90 -12.84
C TYR A 378 -0.67 28.47 -11.60
N ILE A 379 0.06 27.99 -10.62
CA ILE A 379 -0.46 27.72 -9.27
C ILE A 379 0.17 28.75 -8.34
N ILE A 380 -0.65 29.45 -7.57
CA ILE A 380 -0.20 30.35 -6.51
C ILE A 380 -0.52 29.75 -5.15
N LYS A 381 0.49 29.59 -4.29
CA LYS A 381 0.38 29.20 -2.89
C LYS A 381 0.55 30.42 -2.02
N VAL A 382 -0.40 30.68 -1.13
CA VAL A 382 -0.39 31.80 -0.20
C VAL A 382 -0.29 31.29 1.23
N TYR A 383 0.65 31.83 1.99
CA TYR A 383 0.92 31.42 3.37
C TYR A 383 0.57 32.58 4.34
N ASP A 384 -0.02 32.22 5.45
CA ASP A 384 -0.26 33.15 6.57
C ASP A 384 0.76 32.97 7.71
N ARG A 385 0.77 33.90 8.67
CA ARG A 385 1.70 33.87 9.81
C ARG A 385 1.35 32.83 10.88
N LEU A 386 0.20 32.19 10.77
CA LEU A 386 -0.28 31.16 11.69
C LEU A 386 0.00 29.76 11.17
N GLY A 387 0.67 29.61 9.99
CA GLY A 387 0.98 28.36 9.33
C GLY A 387 -0.14 27.86 8.41
N GLY A 388 -1.20 28.67 8.21
CA GLY A 388 -2.23 28.36 7.22
C GLY A 388 -1.69 28.58 5.80
N MET A 389 -2.12 27.71 4.87
CA MET A 389 -1.78 27.81 3.46
C MET A 389 -3.05 27.67 2.62
N ALA A 390 -3.07 28.33 1.48
CA ALA A 390 -4.13 28.14 0.51
C ALA A 390 -3.57 28.23 -0.91
N THR A 391 -4.20 27.53 -1.84
CA THR A 391 -3.75 27.38 -3.23
C THR A 391 -4.84 27.81 -4.21
N LEU A 392 -4.44 28.50 -5.28
CA LEU A 392 -5.34 28.91 -6.37
C LEU A 392 -4.69 28.69 -7.74
N LYS A 393 -5.47 28.24 -8.72
CA LYS A 393 -5.07 28.27 -10.14
C LYS A 393 -5.20 29.68 -10.70
N MET A 394 -4.12 30.20 -11.25
CA MET A 394 -4.00 31.57 -11.74
C MET A 394 -3.64 31.56 -13.22
N PRO A 395 -4.57 31.77 -14.13
CA PRO A 395 -4.24 32.02 -15.55
C PRO A 395 -3.63 33.42 -15.71
N VAL A 396 -2.49 33.48 -16.43
CA VAL A 396 -1.80 34.71 -16.84
C VAL A 396 -1.99 34.91 -18.33
N ARG A 397 -2.37 36.12 -18.75
CA ARG A 397 -2.62 36.52 -20.15
C ARG A 397 -1.53 37.39 -20.73
#